data_b588fc72a2525a0c4aca6afd45fd3c98
#
_entry.id   b588fc72a2525a0c4aca6afd45fd3c98
#
_cell.length_a   1.000
_cell.length_b   1.000
_cell.length_c   1.000
_cell.angle_alpha   90.00
_cell.angle_beta   90.00
_cell.angle_gamma   90.00
#
_symmetry.space_group_name_H-M   'P 1'
#
loop_
_entity.id
_entity.type
_entity.pdbx_description
1 polymer ?
#
loop_
_entity_poly.entity_id
_entity_poly.type
_entity_poly.pdbx_seq_one_letter_code
_entity_poly.pdbx_strand_id
1 'polypeptide(L)'
;MKILIIPMAAMAETSGPSSRCRILIEEFHRAGHDVATCMAEDINFKCIEGIRNYAIAVPMPFGLPAPIAKRIFPIAQKLGMTSRVTVDSFDQVLFMTGNLDYRYLKRSVSSIRKAIQDFHPDAIYSEFNISAMIAAQIEALPLYCTVSYPTQYEYGHDTRRLKDLNRFLREMSLPKVDSALQLFDRAEQLFCPSIRELEPFSKKNVQHCGALQAAIYESGTNHPRNKILVYMGNGTIPAKKMRRVICEAFEHSDYEIYIASSYLKKEDWENVHIAPRWDFHSAPSGARF
;
A
#
# COMPACT_ATOMS: atom_id res chain seq x y z
N MET A 1 -13.07 -19.58 -10.09
CA MET A 1 -12.40 -19.64 -8.77
C MET A 1 -12.98 -18.58 -7.87
N LYS A 2 -12.96 -18.83 -6.57
CA LYS A 2 -13.27 -17.84 -5.52
C LYS A 2 -11.98 -17.26 -4.96
N ILE A 3 -11.78 -15.97 -5.06
CA ILE A 3 -10.52 -15.33 -4.66
C ILE A 3 -10.80 -14.27 -3.58
N LEU A 4 -10.12 -14.37 -2.44
CA LEU A 4 -10.19 -13.37 -1.38
C LEU A 4 -8.96 -12.47 -1.44
N ILE A 5 -9.15 -11.18 -1.75
CA ILE A 5 -8.09 -10.19 -1.97
C ILE A 5 -7.99 -9.27 -0.75
N ILE A 6 -6.79 -9.15 -0.17
CA ILE A 6 -6.60 -8.46 1.12
C ILE A 6 -5.41 -7.49 1.03
N PRO A 7 -5.66 -6.17 0.94
CA PRO A 7 -4.61 -5.17 1.02
C PRO A 7 -4.05 -4.99 2.43
N MET A 8 -2.81 -4.56 2.52
CA MET A 8 -2.23 -4.11 3.79
C MET A 8 -3.04 -2.92 4.32
N ALA A 9 -3.44 -3.02 5.57
CA ALA A 9 -4.04 -1.92 6.28
C ALA A 9 -2.94 -1.04 6.90
N ALA A 10 -3.09 0.27 6.78
CA ALA A 10 -2.25 1.24 7.47
C ALA A 10 -3.06 2.50 7.74
N MET A 11 -2.83 3.16 8.88
CA MET A 11 -3.41 4.46 9.19
C MET A 11 -2.64 5.57 8.46
N ALA A 12 -2.38 5.38 7.17
CA ALA A 12 -1.69 6.33 6.32
C ALA A 12 -2.60 6.78 5.18
N GLU A 13 -2.43 8.01 4.71
CA GLU A 13 -3.20 8.54 3.58
C GLU A 13 -2.81 7.90 2.23
N THR A 14 -1.82 7.01 2.22
CA THR A 14 -1.40 6.30 1.00
C THR A 14 -2.38 5.18 0.68
N SER A 15 -3.00 5.27 -0.47
CA SER A 15 -3.97 4.28 -0.98
C SER A 15 -3.35 3.24 -1.92
N GLY A 16 -2.02 3.15 -2.01
CA GLY A 16 -1.31 2.29 -2.96
C GLY A 16 -1.79 0.82 -2.94
N PRO A 17 -1.69 0.10 -1.81
CA PRO A 17 -2.18 -1.28 -1.72
C PRO A 17 -3.68 -1.40 -2.05
N SER A 18 -4.51 -0.52 -1.51
CA SER A 18 -5.96 -0.54 -1.77
C SER A 18 -6.29 -0.25 -3.23
N SER A 19 -5.58 0.68 -3.88
CA SER A 19 -5.79 1.02 -5.29
C SER A 19 -5.41 -0.16 -6.20
N ARG A 20 -4.27 -0.81 -5.95
CA ARG A 20 -3.88 -2.01 -6.71
C ARG A 20 -4.86 -3.16 -6.51
N CYS A 21 -5.32 -3.39 -5.28
CA CYS A 21 -6.34 -4.40 -5.02
C CYS A 21 -7.63 -4.13 -5.76
N ARG A 22 -8.07 -2.87 -5.90
CA ARG A 22 -9.26 -2.53 -6.70
C ARG A 22 -9.10 -2.96 -8.15
N ILE A 23 -7.97 -2.64 -8.76
CA ILE A 23 -7.68 -3.02 -10.15
C ILE A 23 -7.70 -4.55 -10.29
N LEU A 24 -7.03 -5.28 -9.38
CA LEU A 24 -7.04 -6.74 -9.37
C LEU A 24 -8.45 -7.32 -9.21
N ILE A 25 -9.26 -6.76 -8.32
CA ILE A 25 -10.64 -7.18 -8.10
C ILE A 25 -11.47 -7.01 -9.37
N GLU A 26 -11.37 -5.84 -10.00
CA GLU A 26 -12.09 -5.54 -11.23
C GLU A 26 -11.68 -6.47 -12.37
N GLU A 27 -10.38 -6.72 -12.53
CA GLU A 27 -9.88 -7.61 -13.58
C GLU A 27 -10.24 -9.08 -13.33
N PHE A 28 -10.10 -9.59 -12.12
CA PHE A 28 -10.52 -10.96 -11.81
C PHE A 28 -12.03 -11.15 -11.94
N HIS A 29 -12.82 -10.16 -11.53
CA HIS A 29 -14.28 -10.20 -11.71
C HIS A 29 -14.65 -10.18 -13.20
N ARG A 30 -13.98 -9.36 -14.03
CA ARG A 30 -14.15 -9.34 -15.49
C ARG A 30 -13.75 -10.67 -16.14
N ALA A 31 -12.75 -11.35 -15.59
CA ALA A 31 -12.34 -12.68 -16.02
C ALA A 31 -13.28 -13.81 -15.57
N GLY A 32 -14.40 -13.50 -14.91
CA GLY A 32 -15.42 -14.47 -14.48
C GLY A 32 -15.09 -15.19 -13.17
N HIS A 33 -14.20 -14.62 -12.33
CA HIS A 33 -13.95 -15.14 -10.99
C HIS A 33 -14.93 -14.55 -9.98
N ASP A 34 -15.29 -15.34 -8.95
CA ASP A 34 -16.02 -14.83 -7.78
C ASP A 34 -14.98 -14.21 -6.82
N VAL A 35 -15.12 -12.92 -6.54
CA VAL A 35 -14.12 -12.16 -5.79
C VAL A 35 -14.73 -11.54 -4.55
N ALA A 36 -13.99 -11.59 -3.45
CA ALA A 36 -14.30 -10.86 -2.22
C ALA A 36 -13.06 -10.11 -1.71
N THR A 37 -13.25 -9.14 -0.84
CA THR A 37 -12.14 -8.39 -0.23
C THR A 37 -12.31 -8.21 1.27
N CYS A 38 -11.19 -8.15 2.00
CA CYS A 38 -11.13 -7.70 3.38
C CYS A 38 -10.35 -6.39 3.43
N MET A 39 -11.04 -5.28 3.68
CA MET A 39 -10.41 -3.95 3.79
C MET A 39 -10.56 -3.35 5.18
N ALA A 40 -9.61 -2.54 5.61
CA ALA A 40 -9.71 -1.79 6.84
C ALA A 40 -10.68 -0.62 6.68
N GLU A 41 -11.51 -0.39 7.69
CA GLU A 41 -12.40 0.77 7.77
C GLU A 41 -11.61 2.02 8.17
N ASP A 42 -10.91 2.61 7.23
CA ASP A 42 -10.16 3.85 7.38
C ASP A 42 -10.59 4.88 6.32
N ILE A 43 -9.88 5.99 6.20
CA ILE A 43 -10.21 7.04 5.21
C ILE A 43 -10.11 6.56 3.76
N ASN A 44 -9.44 5.44 3.51
CA ASN A 44 -9.27 4.83 2.20
C ASN A 44 -10.29 3.71 1.95
N PHE A 45 -11.05 3.31 2.97
CA PHE A 45 -12.06 2.27 2.84
C PHE A 45 -13.22 2.78 1.98
N LYS A 46 -13.43 2.10 0.87
CA LYS A 46 -14.63 2.26 0.04
C LYS A 46 -15.08 0.88 -0.39
N CYS A 47 -16.31 0.53 -0.06
CA CYS A 47 -16.92 -0.68 -0.57
C CYS A 47 -16.87 -0.72 -2.10
N ILE A 48 -16.61 -1.89 -2.64
CA ILE A 48 -16.61 -2.16 -4.08
C ILE A 48 -17.96 -2.79 -4.42
N GLU A 49 -18.69 -2.19 -5.34
CA GLU A 49 -19.98 -2.73 -5.80
C GLU A 49 -19.81 -4.09 -6.49
N GLY A 50 -20.83 -4.93 -6.38
CA GLY A 50 -20.88 -6.23 -7.06
C GLY A 50 -20.08 -7.35 -6.41
N ILE A 51 -19.34 -7.07 -5.34
CA ILE A 51 -18.57 -8.09 -4.61
C ILE A 51 -18.85 -8.08 -3.10
N ARG A 52 -18.47 -9.14 -2.40
CA ARG A 52 -18.51 -9.16 -0.94
C ARG A 52 -17.36 -8.36 -0.34
N ASN A 53 -17.70 -7.45 0.57
CA ASN A 53 -16.74 -6.62 1.28
C ASN A 53 -16.78 -6.97 2.77
N TYR A 54 -15.65 -7.40 3.32
CA TYR A 54 -15.46 -7.69 4.73
C TYR A 54 -14.56 -6.64 5.36
N ALA A 55 -14.93 -6.19 6.56
CA ALA A 55 -14.12 -5.22 7.31
C ALA A 55 -13.07 -5.91 8.17
N ILE A 56 -11.85 -5.40 8.17
CA ILE A 56 -10.78 -5.77 9.09
C ILE A 56 -10.38 -4.58 9.97
N ALA A 57 -9.76 -4.87 11.12
CA ALA A 57 -9.30 -3.83 12.02
C ALA A 57 -8.25 -2.93 11.37
N VAL A 58 -8.27 -1.63 11.70
CA VAL A 58 -7.22 -0.69 11.36
C VAL A 58 -6.06 -0.85 12.34
N PRO A 59 -4.81 -1.07 11.89
CA PRO A 59 -3.67 -1.08 12.77
C PRO A 59 -3.40 0.34 13.30
N MET A 60 -2.95 0.43 14.55
CA MET A 60 -2.62 1.71 15.16
C MET A 60 -1.10 1.89 15.21
N PRO A 61 -0.56 3.01 14.72
CA PRO A 61 0.88 3.28 14.75
C PRO A 61 1.49 3.01 16.14
N PHE A 62 2.58 2.27 16.17
CA PHE A 62 3.27 1.84 17.40
C PHE A 62 2.41 1.10 18.41
N GLY A 63 1.25 0.53 18.02
CA GLY A 63 0.29 -0.09 18.93
C GLY A 63 -0.41 0.89 19.88
N LEU A 64 -0.40 2.18 19.58
CA LEU A 64 -1.04 3.23 20.39
C LEU A 64 -2.56 3.03 20.48
N PRO A 65 -3.21 3.45 21.58
CA PRO A 65 -4.67 3.48 21.65
C PRO A 65 -5.28 4.32 20.51
N ALA A 66 -6.33 3.80 19.87
CA ALA A 66 -6.95 4.43 18.70
C ALA A 66 -7.31 5.92 18.87
N PRO A 67 -7.87 6.40 20.03
CA PRO A 67 -8.17 7.81 20.21
C PRO A 67 -6.93 8.71 20.15
N ILE A 68 -5.79 8.20 20.66
CA ILE A 68 -4.51 8.91 20.67
C ILE A 68 -3.91 8.90 19.26
N ALA A 69 -3.82 7.73 18.64
CA ALA A 69 -3.24 7.57 17.30
C ALA A 69 -3.97 8.42 16.27
N LYS A 70 -5.32 8.39 16.25
CA LYS A 70 -6.14 9.16 15.32
C LYS A 70 -5.99 10.68 15.45
N ARG A 71 -5.59 11.19 16.62
CA ARG A 71 -5.35 12.64 16.83
C ARG A 71 -3.93 13.05 16.49
N ILE A 72 -2.96 12.26 16.92
CA ILE A 72 -1.53 12.63 16.82
C ILE A 72 -0.98 12.36 15.43
N PHE A 73 -1.34 11.26 14.80
CA PHE A 73 -0.73 10.84 13.55
C PHE A 73 -0.94 11.82 12.38
N PRO A 74 -2.15 12.35 12.13
CA PRO A 74 -2.35 13.37 11.09
C PRO A 74 -1.57 14.66 11.35
N ILE A 75 -1.42 15.04 12.62
CA ILE A 75 -0.64 16.24 13.01
C ILE A 75 0.85 15.99 12.73
N ALA A 76 1.37 14.82 13.12
CA ALA A 76 2.75 14.43 12.87
C ALA A 76 3.08 14.38 11.37
N GLN A 77 2.17 13.84 10.56
CA GLN A 77 2.31 13.84 9.09
C GLN A 77 2.33 15.27 8.53
N LYS A 78 1.37 16.10 8.91
CA LYS A 78 1.30 17.51 8.45
C LYS A 78 2.54 18.31 8.81
N LEU A 79 3.15 18.04 9.96
CA LEU A 79 4.40 18.67 10.41
C LEU A 79 5.65 18.04 9.77
N GLY A 80 5.51 17.01 8.96
CA GLY A 80 6.63 16.29 8.34
C GLY A 80 7.51 15.55 9.36
N MET A 81 6.98 15.23 10.54
CA MET A 81 7.73 14.50 11.57
C MET A 81 8.02 13.07 11.14
N THR A 82 7.14 12.47 10.36
CA THR A 82 7.32 11.13 9.79
C THR A 82 8.49 11.05 8.81
N SER A 83 8.81 12.15 8.13
CA SER A 83 9.95 12.24 7.19
C SER A 83 11.32 12.30 7.86
N ARG A 84 11.36 12.49 9.18
CA ARG A 84 12.62 12.53 9.96
C ARG A 84 13.05 11.15 10.44
N VAL A 85 12.20 10.15 10.29
CA VAL A 85 12.51 8.78 10.70
C VAL A 85 13.06 8.05 9.48
N THR A 86 14.32 7.65 9.56
CA THR A 86 14.90 6.73 8.59
C THR A 86 14.27 5.35 8.77
N VAL A 87 13.75 4.80 7.71
CA VAL A 87 13.20 3.44 7.69
C VAL A 87 14.21 2.53 7.03
N ASP A 88 14.78 1.62 7.80
CA ASP A 88 15.89 0.78 7.37
C ASP A 88 15.44 -0.63 6.97
N SER A 89 14.17 -0.99 7.28
CA SER A 89 13.66 -2.33 6.98
C SER A 89 12.14 -2.36 6.81
N PHE A 90 11.63 -3.39 6.10
CA PHE A 90 10.20 -3.63 5.99
C PHE A 90 9.58 -4.05 7.32
N ASP A 91 10.27 -4.83 8.15
CA ASP A 91 9.85 -5.17 9.51
C ASP A 91 9.65 -3.91 10.36
N GLN A 92 10.50 -2.89 10.19
CA GLN A 92 10.33 -1.60 10.87
C GLN A 92 9.09 -0.85 10.36
N VAL A 93 8.79 -0.88 9.07
CA VAL A 93 7.54 -0.31 8.52
C VAL A 93 6.33 -0.96 9.17
N LEU A 94 6.29 -2.28 9.21
CA LEU A 94 5.19 -3.04 9.82
C LEU A 94 5.04 -2.74 11.31
N PHE A 95 6.16 -2.58 12.02
CA PHE A 95 6.16 -2.20 13.43
C PHE A 95 5.60 -0.80 13.64
N MET A 96 6.10 0.18 12.88
CA MET A 96 5.68 1.59 13.01
C MET A 96 4.21 1.79 12.64
N THR A 97 3.71 1.06 11.65
CA THR A 97 2.30 1.10 11.24
C THR A 97 1.38 0.29 12.16
N GLY A 98 1.93 -0.47 13.13
CA GLY A 98 1.17 -1.30 14.07
C GLY A 98 0.72 -2.64 13.52
N ASN A 99 1.21 -3.04 12.35
CA ASN A 99 0.87 -4.33 11.74
C ASN A 99 1.47 -5.52 12.48
N LEU A 100 2.53 -5.31 13.30
CA LEU A 100 3.14 -6.34 14.15
C LEU A 100 2.52 -6.39 15.56
N ASP A 101 1.64 -5.45 15.94
CA ASP A 101 1.01 -5.43 17.27
C ASP A 101 0.17 -6.69 17.52
N TYR A 102 0.37 -7.33 18.67
CA TYR A 102 -0.31 -8.59 19.01
C TYR A 102 -1.86 -8.47 19.00
N ARG A 103 -2.41 -7.35 19.52
CA ARG A 103 -3.87 -7.15 19.60
C ARG A 103 -4.45 -6.90 18.22
N TYR A 104 -3.70 -6.19 17.37
CA TYR A 104 -4.08 -6.00 15.98
C TYR A 104 -4.09 -7.33 15.23
N LEU A 105 -3.00 -8.10 15.29
CA LEU A 105 -2.88 -9.42 14.65
C LEU A 105 -4.05 -10.34 15.05
N LYS A 106 -4.34 -10.43 16.36
CA LYS A 106 -5.42 -11.25 16.87
C LYS A 106 -6.78 -10.86 16.29
N ARG A 107 -7.09 -9.57 16.20
CA ARG A 107 -8.35 -9.08 15.65
C ARG A 107 -8.40 -9.23 14.13
N SER A 108 -7.35 -8.83 13.44
CA SER A 108 -7.28 -8.86 11.97
C SER A 108 -7.35 -10.30 11.44
N VAL A 109 -6.52 -11.20 11.96
CA VAL A 109 -6.55 -12.63 11.57
C VAL A 109 -7.91 -13.26 11.87
N SER A 110 -8.52 -12.97 13.05
CA SER A 110 -9.87 -13.48 13.37
C SER A 110 -10.93 -12.99 12.38
N SER A 111 -10.87 -11.71 11.98
CA SER A 111 -11.81 -11.16 10.98
C SER A 111 -11.63 -11.80 9.61
N ILE A 112 -10.37 -11.99 9.18
CA ILE A 112 -10.06 -12.65 7.89
C ILE A 112 -10.54 -14.11 7.91
N ARG A 113 -10.31 -14.84 9.01
CA ARG A 113 -10.79 -16.23 9.13
C ARG A 113 -12.33 -16.34 9.07
N LYS A 114 -13.06 -15.37 9.66
CA LYS A 114 -14.52 -15.30 9.49
C LYS A 114 -14.93 -15.06 8.04
N ALA A 115 -14.21 -14.18 7.33
CA ALA A 115 -14.45 -13.96 5.91
C ALA A 115 -14.17 -15.22 5.09
N ILE A 116 -13.11 -15.97 5.40
CA ILE A 116 -12.80 -17.27 4.79
C ILE A 116 -13.95 -18.28 5.02
N GLN A 117 -14.45 -18.37 6.25
CA GLN A 117 -15.54 -19.28 6.62
C GLN A 117 -16.87 -18.92 5.97
N ASP A 118 -17.13 -17.65 5.67
CA ASP A 118 -18.35 -17.19 5.00
C ASP A 118 -18.25 -17.29 3.47
N PHE A 119 -17.11 -16.88 2.91
CA PHE A 119 -16.92 -16.81 1.47
C PHE A 119 -16.46 -18.13 0.85
N HIS A 120 -15.74 -18.98 1.61
CA HIS A 120 -15.11 -20.22 1.15
C HIS A 120 -14.22 -20.00 -0.09
N PRO A 121 -13.14 -19.19 0.01
CA PRO A 121 -12.26 -18.92 -1.12
C PRO A 121 -11.43 -20.14 -1.48
N ASP A 122 -11.13 -20.30 -2.78
CA ASP A 122 -10.17 -21.29 -3.30
C ASP A 122 -8.72 -20.82 -3.08
N ALA A 123 -8.51 -19.49 -2.97
CA ALA A 123 -7.19 -18.89 -2.80
C ALA A 123 -7.27 -17.52 -2.11
N ILE A 124 -6.18 -17.13 -1.46
CA ILE A 124 -5.98 -15.81 -0.85
C ILE A 124 -4.91 -15.04 -1.64
N TYR A 125 -5.22 -13.80 -1.99
CA TYR A 125 -4.24 -12.85 -2.51
C TYR A 125 -3.95 -11.77 -1.46
N SER A 126 -2.69 -11.67 -1.05
CA SER A 126 -2.21 -10.70 -0.06
C SER A 126 -1.39 -9.60 -0.71
N GLU A 127 -1.88 -8.36 -0.64
CA GLU A 127 -1.12 -7.17 -1.00
C GLU A 127 -0.39 -6.65 0.24
N PHE A 128 0.77 -7.23 0.54
CA PHE A 128 1.62 -6.98 1.72
C PHE A 128 0.95 -7.20 3.09
N ASN A 129 -0.21 -7.85 3.17
CA ASN A 129 -0.94 -8.05 4.42
C ASN A 129 -0.50 -9.31 5.15
N ILE A 130 0.31 -9.16 6.21
CA ILE A 130 0.83 -10.31 6.99
C ILE A 130 -0.28 -11.06 7.75
N SER A 131 -1.38 -10.39 8.14
CA SER A 131 -2.52 -11.08 8.77
C SER A 131 -3.21 -12.02 7.79
N ALA A 132 -3.26 -11.67 6.50
CA ALA A 132 -3.79 -12.53 5.45
C ALA A 132 -2.89 -13.76 5.22
N MET A 133 -1.56 -13.57 5.23
CA MET A 133 -0.59 -14.67 5.10
C MET A 133 -0.70 -15.65 6.26
N ILE A 134 -0.87 -15.15 7.49
CA ILE A 134 -1.06 -15.98 8.68
C ILE A 134 -2.41 -16.73 8.61
N ALA A 135 -3.49 -16.04 8.20
CA ALA A 135 -4.81 -16.67 8.07
C ALA A 135 -4.81 -17.78 6.99
N ALA A 136 -4.17 -17.54 5.83
CA ALA A 136 -4.00 -18.54 4.79
C ALA A 136 -3.28 -19.79 5.31
N GLN A 137 -2.23 -19.60 6.11
CA GLN A 137 -1.49 -20.73 6.71
C GLN A 137 -2.34 -21.51 7.73
N ILE A 138 -3.11 -20.83 8.57
CA ILE A 138 -3.99 -21.47 9.56
C ILE A 138 -5.09 -22.30 8.86
N GLU A 139 -5.67 -21.77 7.79
CA GLU A 139 -6.77 -22.39 7.06
C GLU A 139 -6.28 -23.31 5.91
N ALA A 140 -4.95 -23.51 5.76
CA ALA A 140 -4.30 -24.31 4.73
C ALA A 140 -4.78 -23.97 3.29
N LEU A 141 -4.93 -22.68 3.01
CA LEU A 141 -5.36 -22.18 1.71
C LEU A 141 -4.15 -21.74 0.85
N PRO A 142 -4.21 -21.93 -0.48
CA PRO A 142 -3.23 -21.39 -1.41
C PRO A 142 -3.09 -19.88 -1.22
N LEU A 143 -1.84 -19.42 -1.14
CA LEU A 143 -1.48 -18.03 -0.89
C LEU A 143 -0.70 -17.45 -2.07
N TYR A 144 -1.11 -16.29 -2.53
CA TYR A 144 -0.43 -15.48 -3.53
C TYR A 144 -0.14 -14.11 -2.95
N CYS A 145 1.06 -13.56 -3.20
CA CYS A 145 1.45 -12.29 -2.57
C CYS A 145 2.06 -11.31 -3.56
N THR A 146 1.76 -10.03 -3.36
CA THR A 146 2.57 -8.95 -3.94
C THR A 146 3.86 -8.81 -3.17
N VAL A 147 4.96 -8.60 -3.91
CA VAL A 147 6.29 -8.27 -3.38
C VAL A 147 6.86 -7.04 -4.06
N SER A 148 7.80 -6.38 -3.41
CA SER A 148 8.61 -5.29 -3.98
C SER A 148 10.04 -5.42 -3.48
N TYR A 149 10.96 -4.68 -4.08
CA TYR A 149 12.38 -4.74 -3.72
C TYR A 149 12.65 -4.65 -2.20
N PRO A 150 12.00 -3.73 -1.43
CA PRO A 150 12.19 -3.66 0.02
C PRO A 150 11.67 -4.87 0.80
N THR A 151 10.92 -5.78 0.20
CA THR A 151 10.44 -7.01 0.85
C THR A 151 11.39 -8.19 0.70
N GLN A 152 12.58 -8.00 0.15
CA GLN A 152 13.61 -9.02 0.15
C GLN A 152 14.28 -9.08 1.53
N TYR A 153 14.55 -10.30 2.00
CA TYR A 153 15.09 -10.54 3.35
C TYR A 153 16.37 -9.76 3.61
N GLU A 154 17.27 -9.69 2.65
CA GLU A 154 18.58 -9.04 2.75
C GLU A 154 18.46 -7.53 3.01
N TYR A 155 17.38 -6.91 2.57
CA TYR A 155 17.18 -5.46 2.65
C TYR A 155 16.09 -5.06 3.64
N GLY A 156 15.19 -5.97 3.97
CA GLY A 156 13.95 -5.65 4.64
C GLY A 156 13.73 -6.21 6.03
N HIS A 157 14.70 -6.93 6.64
CA HIS A 157 14.53 -7.60 7.93
C HIS A 157 15.01 -6.78 9.14
N ASP A 158 14.29 -6.86 10.26
CA ASP A 158 14.72 -6.37 11.58
C ASP A 158 14.15 -7.25 12.70
N THR A 159 14.96 -8.21 13.16
CA THR A 159 14.56 -9.22 14.16
C THR A 159 14.14 -8.64 15.51
N ARG A 160 14.54 -7.40 15.83
CA ARG A 160 14.24 -6.73 17.11
C ARG A 160 12.75 -6.39 17.27
N ARG A 161 12.00 -6.32 16.18
CA ARG A 161 10.60 -5.84 16.13
C ARG A 161 9.55 -6.94 16.21
N LEU A 162 9.95 -8.22 16.28
CA LEU A 162 9.08 -9.37 16.06
C LEU A 162 8.48 -10.00 17.32
N LYS A 163 8.68 -9.40 18.49
CA LYS A 163 8.22 -9.98 19.77
C LYS A 163 6.73 -10.33 19.75
N ASP A 164 5.91 -9.40 19.34
CA ASP A 164 4.44 -9.55 19.34
C ASP A 164 3.96 -10.47 18.23
N LEU A 165 4.56 -10.39 17.04
CA LEU A 165 4.30 -11.34 15.96
C LEU A 165 4.62 -12.76 16.40
N ASN A 166 5.81 -13.02 16.94
CA ASN A 166 6.20 -14.35 17.39
C ASN A 166 5.39 -14.88 18.58
N ARG A 167 4.89 -13.97 19.45
CA ARG A 167 3.93 -14.33 20.48
C ARG A 167 2.63 -14.84 19.86
N PHE A 168 2.11 -14.13 18.85
CA PHE A 168 0.88 -14.50 18.17
C PHE A 168 1.04 -15.79 17.37
N LEU A 169 2.13 -15.96 16.62
CA LEU A 169 2.41 -17.19 15.87
C LEU A 169 2.44 -18.42 16.81
N ARG A 170 3.07 -18.29 17.98
CA ARG A 170 3.10 -19.37 18.98
C ARG A 170 1.70 -19.74 19.48
N GLU A 171 0.84 -18.74 19.76
CA GLU A 171 -0.55 -18.96 20.15
C GLU A 171 -1.33 -19.74 19.08
N MET A 172 -1.01 -19.49 17.80
CA MET A 172 -1.60 -20.19 16.66
C MET A 172 -0.90 -21.51 16.30
N SER A 173 0.03 -22.00 17.13
CA SER A 173 0.84 -23.20 16.86
C SER A 173 1.63 -23.11 15.53
N LEU A 174 2.02 -21.90 15.13
CA LEU A 174 2.82 -21.65 13.94
C LEU A 174 4.31 -21.48 14.29
N PRO A 175 5.22 -21.81 13.37
CA PRO A 175 6.65 -21.60 13.57
C PRO A 175 7.00 -20.14 13.83
N LYS A 176 7.95 -19.92 14.74
CA LYS A 176 8.58 -18.62 14.95
C LYS A 176 9.31 -18.17 13.68
N VAL A 177 9.36 -16.85 13.44
CA VAL A 177 10.07 -16.22 12.34
C VAL A 177 11.14 -15.25 12.85
N ASP A 178 12.20 -15.06 12.07
CA ASP A 178 13.25 -14.08 12.31
C ASP A 178 13.02 -12.76 11.56
N SER A 179 12.04 -12.75 10.66
CA SER A 179 11.49 -11.58 9.98
C SER A 179 10.06 -11.88 9.53
N ALA A 180 9.20 -10.87 9.48
CA ALA A 180 7.87 -10.98 8.87
C ALA A 180 7.98 -11.33 7.37
N LEU A 181 9.12 -11.07 6.73
CA LEU A 181 9.38 -11.43 5.33
C LEU A 181 9.39 -12.94 5.09
N GLN A 182 9.65 -13.76 6.12
CA GLN A 182 9.56 -15.21 6.01
C GLN A 182 8.11 -15.72 5.82
N LEU A 183 7.10 -14.90 6.12
CA LEU A 183 5.71 -15.24 5.83
C LEU A 183 5.44 -15.27 4.31
N PHE A 184 6.20 -14.52 3.52
CA PHE A 184 6.10 -14.55 2.05
C PHE A 184 6.63 -15.86 1.45
N ASP A 185 7.52 -16.56 2.15
CA ASP A 185 8.08 -17.85 1.69
C ASP A 185 7.02 -18.97 1.63
N ARG A 186 5.85 -18.71 2.20
CA ARG A 186 4.70 -19.63 2.20
C ARG A 186 3.79 -19.46 0.99
N ALA A 187 4.02 -18.43 0.18
CA ALA A 187 3.22 -18.19 -1.01
C ALA A 187 3.58 -19.19 -2.13
N GLU A 188 2.56 -19.69 -2.81
CA GLU A 188 2.71 -20.49 -4.04
C GLU A 188 3.42 -19.69 -5.12
N GLN A 189 3.05 -18.40 -5.25
CA GLN A 189 3.64 -17.49 -6.22
C GLN A 189 3.71 -16.08 -5.65
N LEU A 190 4.81 -15.38 -5.95
CA LEU A 190 5.04 -13.98 -5.63
C LEU A 190 4.95 -13.14 -6.91
N PHE A 191 4.23 -12.03 -6.85
CA PHE A 191 4.07 -11.11 -7.97
C PHE A 191 4.72 -9.76 -7.66
N CYS A 192 5.61 -9.32 -8.53
CA CYS A 192 6.20 -7.98 -8.45
C CYS A 192 5.55 -7.08 -9.50
N PRO A 193 4.77 -6.04 -9.09
CA PRO A 193 4.11 -5.12 -10.02
C PRO A 193 5.10 -4.08 -10.57
N SER A 194 6.20 -4.55 -11.11
CA SER A 194 7.28 -3.77 -11.70
C SER A 194 8.00 -4.59 -12.77
N ILE A 195 9.08 -4.06 -13.30
CA ILE A 195 9.98 -4.76 -14.22
C ILE A 195 11.26 -5.15 -13.50
N ARG A 196 11.94 -6.19 -14.00
CA ARG A 196 13.11 -6.76 -13.33
C ARG A 196 14.29 -5.79 -13.21
N GLU A 197 14.41 -4.88 -14.16
CA GLU A 197 15.46 -3.87 -14.19
C GLU A 197 15.34 -2.84 -13.08
N LEU A 198 14.11 -2.54 -12.64
CA LEU A 198 13.84 -1.61 -11.54
C LEU A 198 13.77 -2.31 -10.19
N GLU A 199 13.21 -3.52 -10.14
CA GLU A 199 13.07 -4.29 -8.91
C GLU A 199 13.63 -5.72 -9.10
N PRO A 200 14.96 -5.90 -9.10
CA PRO A 200 15.57 -7.22 -9.26
C PRO A 200 15.33 -8.10 -8.03
N PHE A 201 14.91 -9.35 -8.26
CA PHE A 201 14.76 -10.37 -7.23
C PHE A 201 15.69 -11.54 -7.48
N SER A 202 16.29 -12.07 -6.41
CA SER A 202 17.09 -13.30 -6.44
C SER A 202 16.23 -14.57 -6.36
N LYS A 203 15.02 -14.47 -5.79
CA LYS A 203 14.08 -15.60 -5.64
C LYS A 203 13.50 -16.04 -6.98
N LYS A 204 13.50 -17.37 -7.23
CA LYS A 204 13.00 -17.95 -8.50
C LYS A 204 11.47 -17.90 -8.64
N ASN A 205 10.72 -17.87 -7.54
CA ASN A 205 9.25 -17.86 -7.56
C ASN A 205 8.64 -16.44 -7.61
N VAL A 206 9.43 -15.42 -8.01
CA VAL A 206 8.92 -14.05 -8.24
C VAL A 206 8.66 -13.86 -9.72
N GLN A 207 7.42 -13.52 -10.04
CA GLN A 207 6.98 -13.14 -11.37
C GLN A 207 6.81 -11.63 -11.44
N HIS A 208 7.53 -10.98 -12.34
CA HIS A 208 7.32 -9.57 -12.68
C HIS A 208 6.12 -9.47 -13.62
N CYS A 209 5.13 -8.68 -13.26
CA CYS A 209 3.88 -8.53 -14.01
C CYS A 209 3.65 -7.11 -14.57
N GLY A 210 4.65 -6.23 -14.46
CA GLY A 210 4.50 -4.83 -14.86
C GLY A 210 3.62 -4.03 -13.89
N ALA A 211 3.40 -2.76 -14.20
CA ALA A 211 2.61 -1.89 -13.33
C ALA A 211 1.13 -2.30 -13.33
N LEU A 212 0.56 -2.47 -12.13
CA LEU A 212 -0.88 -2.67 -11.94
C LEU A 212 -1.57 -1.30 -11.96
N GLN A 213 -1.97 -0.87 -13.13
CA GLN A 213 -2.71 0.37 -13.36
C GLN A 213 -3.76 0.17 -14.45
N ALA A 214 -4.82 0.99 -14.40
CA ALA A 214 -5.80 0.97 -15.48
C ALA A 214 -5.11 1.30 -16.81
N ALA A 215 -5.56 0.66 -17.89
CA ALA A 215 -5.04 0.93 -19.23
C ALA A 215 -5.20 2.44 -19.55
N ILE A 216 -4.10 3.11 -19.78
CA ILE A 216 -4.09 4.48 -20.26
C ILE A 216 -4.16 4.39 -21.77
N TYR A 217 -5.31 4.74 -22.34
CA TYR A 217 -5.42 4.91 -23.79
C TYR A 217 -4.69 6.20 -24.14
N GLU A 218 -3.52 6.10 -24.75
CA GLU A 218 -2.84 7.25 -25.33
C GLU A 218 -3.71 7.84 -26.44
N SER A 219 -4.32 8.98 -26.19
CA SER A 219 -4.80 9.81 -27.27
C SER A 219 -3.56 10.36 -27.98
N GLY A 220 -3.28 9.85 -29.18
CA GLY A 220 -2.06 10.12 -29.95
C GLY A 220 -1.92 11.54 -30.47
N THR A 221 -1.96 12.53 -29.61
CA THR A 221 -1.68 13.93 -29.95
C THR A 221 -0.32 14.32 -29.40
N ASN A 222 0.58 14.73 -30.31
CA ASN A 222 1.87 15.31 -29.97
C ASN A 222 1.66 16.65 -29.25
N HIS A 223 1.54 16.61 -27.91
CA HIS A 223 1.48 17.81 -27.10
C HIS A 223 2.88 18.29 -26.68
N PRO A 224 3.08 19.61 -26.54
CA PRO A 224 4.35 20.15 -26.08
C PRO A 224 4.72 19.57 -24.70
N ARG A 225 5.97 19.12 -24.58
CA ARG A 225 6.49 18.40 -23.39
C ARG A 225 7.01 19.38 -22.32
N ASN A 226 6.23 20.40 -22.01
CA ASN A 226 6.60 21.44 -21.03
C ASN A 226 5.84 21.35 -19.70
N LYS A 227 5.23 20.20 -19.39
CA LYS A 227 4.47 19.99 -18.14
C LYS A 227 5.22 19.05 -17.20
N ILE A 228 5.34 19.46 -15.93
CA ILE A 228 5.95 18.68 -14.86
C ILE A 228 4.89 18.40 -13.80
N LEU A 229 4.66 17.12 -13.51
CA LEU A 229 3.82 16.70 -12.40
C LEU A 229 4.70 16.34 -11.19
N VAL A 230 4.42 16.97 -10.06
CA VAL A 230 5.11 16.71 -8.80
C VAL A 230 4.17 15.99 -7.84
N TYR A 231 4.48 14.72 -7.55
CA TYR A 231 3.81 13.92 -6.55
C TYR A 231 4.85 13.28 -5.64
N MET A 232 4.91 13.73 -4.38
CA MET A 232 5.94 13.30 -3.43
C MET A 232 5.39 12.37 -2.33
N GLY A 233 4.17 11.90 -2.47
CA GLY A 233 3.50 11.13 -1.42
C GLY A 233 3.27 11.95 -0.14
N ASN A 234 2.59 11.34 0.81
CA ASN A 234 2.29 11.99 2.09
C ASN A 234 3.33 11.64 3.15
N GLY A 235 3.88 12.65 3.82
CA GLY A 235 4.78 12.50 4.96
C GLY A 235 6.26 12.26 4.61
N THR A 236 6.63 12.12 3.34
CA THR A 236 8.03 11.91 2.92
C THR A 236 8.85 13.19 2.99
N ILE A 237 8.28 14.30 2.53
CA ILE A 237 8.87 15.64 2.61
C ILE A 237 7.83 16.61 3.17
N PRO A 238 8.20 17.53 4.09
CA PRO A 238 7.28 18.57 4.55
C PRO A 238 6.74 19.38 3.36
N ALA A 239 5.41 19.46 3.23
CA ALA A 239 4.75 20.08 2.08
C ALA A 239 5.25 21.51 1.78
N LYS A 240 5.47 22.32 2.83
CA LYS A 240 6.05 23.66 2.68
C LYS A 240 7.46 23.65 2.09
N LYS A 241 8.30 22.65 2.48
CA LYS A 241 9.65 22.51 1.93
C LYS A 241 9.57 22.09 0.47
N MET A 242 8.72 21.13 0.14
CA MET A 242 8.48 20.69 -1.23
C MET A 242 8.06 21.88 -2.11
N ARG A 243 7.01 22.61 -1.70
CA ARG A 243 6.53 23.80 -2.42
C ARG A 243 7.67 24.79 -2.67
N ARG A 244 8.43 25.16 -1.62
CA ARG A 244 9.54 26.12 -1.73
C ARG A 244 10.57 25.65 -2.76
N VAL A 245 11.06 24.41 -2.67
CA VAL A 245 12.09 23.87 -3.57
C VAL A 245 11.60 23.84 -5.03
N ILE A 246 10.35 23.43 -5.24
CA ILE A 246 9.78 23.37 -6.60
C ILE A 246 9.58 24.77 -7.17
N CYS A 247 9.06 25.72 -6.38
CA CYS A 247 8.92 27.10 -6.85
C CYS A 247 10.28 27.73 -7.15
N GLU A 248 11.27 27.62 -6.24
CA GLU A 248 12.61 28.14 -6.45
C GLU A 248 13.29 27.57 -7.72
N ALA A 249 12.98 26.30 -8.06
CA ALA A 249 13.58 25.64 -9.22
C ALA A 249 12.89 25.98 -10.55
N PHE A 250 11.59 26.20 -10.56
CA PHE A 250 10.80 26.23 -11.81
C PHE A 250 9.89 27.47 -11.97
N GLU A 251 9.72 28.31 -10.95
CA GLU A 251 8.99 29.57 -11.05
C GLU A 251 9.64 30.42 -12.17
N HIS A 252 8.82 30.98 -13.05
CA HIS A 252 9.25 31.72 -14.25
C HIS A 252 9.99 30.89 -15.32
N SER A 253 9.95 29.55 -15.24
CA SER A 253 10.44 28.70 -16.32
C SER A 253 9.37 28.48 -17.41
N ASP A 254 9.77 27.95 -18.55
CA ASP A 254 8.85 27.55 -19.64
C ASP A 254 8.02 26.29 -19.30
N TYR A 255 8.15 25.74 -18.07
CA TYR A 255 7.44 24.55 -17.65
C TYR A 255 6.18 24.92 -16.87
N GLU A 256 5.07 24.24 -17.16
CA GLU A 256 3.85 24.22 -16.36
C GLU A 256 3.99 23.20 -15.23
N ILE A 257 3.91 23.62 -13.99
CA ILE A 257 4.18 22.79 -12.82
C ILE A 257 2.89 22.44 -12.08
N TYR A 258 2.55 21.17 -12.01
CA TYR A 258 1.38 20.64 -11.33
C TYR A 258 1.80 19.92 -10.05
N ILE A 259 1.51 20.48 -8.87
CA ILE A 259 1.85 19.90 -7.57
C ILE A 259 0.61 19.23 -6.98
N ALA A 260 0.66 17.91 -6.76
CA ALA A 260 -0.38 17.17 -6.05
C ALA A 260 -0.04 17.05 -4.56
N SER A 261 -0.80 17.74 -3.69
CA SER A 261 -0.61 17.65 -2.24
C SER A 261 -1.88 18.04 -1.49
N SER A 262 -2.36 17.15 -0.61
CA SER A 262 -3.47 17.42 0.31
C SER A 262 -3.10 18.34 1.48
N TYR A 263 -1.81 18.60 1.70
CA TYR A 263 -1.29 19.44 2.79
C TYR A 263 -1.03 20.88 2.39
N LEU A 264 -1.08 21.18 1.10
CA LEU A 264 -0.98 22.54 0.59
C LEU A 264 -2.36 23.11 0.30
N LYS A 265 -2.50 24.44 0.41
CA LYS A 265 -3.70 25.11 -0.07
C LYS A 265 -3.74 24.99 -1.59
N LYS A 266 -4.94 24.90 -2.15
CA LYS A 266 -5.15 25.02 -3.59
C LYS A 266 -4.69 26.43 -4.01
N GLU A 267 -3.75 26.49 -4.91
CA GLU A 267 -3.18 27.73 -5.44
C GLU A 267 -3.01 27.56 -6.95
N ASP A 268 -3.10 28.67 -7.65
CA ASP A 268 -2.99 28.70 -9.10
C ASP A 268 -2.40 30.09 -9.46
N TRP A 269 -1.13 30.11 -9.82
CA TRP A 269 -0.46 31.37 -10.19
C TRP A 269 0.66 31.12 -11.20
N GLU A 270 0.75 32.02 -12.19
CA GLU A 270 1.71 31.91 -13.29
C GLU A 270 1.78 30.48 -13.85
N ASN A 271 2.96 29.85 -13.80
CA ASN A 271 3.22 28.48 -14.28
C ASN A 271 3.14 27.40 -13.19
N VAL A 272 2.65 27.73 -11.96
CA VAL A 272 2.57 26.79 -10.84
C VAL A 272 1.14 26.59 -10.39
N HIS A 273 0.69 25.33 -10.39
CA HIS A 273 -0.66 24.88 -10.09
C HIS A 273 -0.64 23.87 -8.94
N ILE A 274 -1.32 24.17 -7.83
CA ILE A 274 -1.37 23.28 -6.66
C ILE A 274 -2.80 22.81 -6.43
N ALA A 275 -3.00 21.49 -6.33
CA ALA A 275 -4.26 20.90 -5.93
C ALA A 275 -4.05 19.67 -5.03
N PRO A 276 -5.04 19.31 -4.19
CA PRO A 276 -4.95 18.09 -3.38
C PRO A 276 -4.78 16.83 -4.21
N ARG A 277 -5.37 16.80 -5.39
CA ARG A 277 -5.33 15.69 -6.34
C ARG A 277 -5.50 16.23 -7.76
N TRP A 278 -4.77 15.65 -8.70
CA TRP A 278 -4.97 15.83 -10.13
C TRP A 278 -5.56 14.55 -10.71
N ASP A 279 -6.55 14.69 -11.55
CA ASP A 279 -7.05 13.57 -12.36
C ASP A 279 -6.13 13.42 -13.57
N PHE A 280 -5.42 12.30 -13.61
CA PHE A 280 -4.49 12.00 -14.69
C PHE A 280 -5.16 11.77 -16.04
N HIS A 281 -6.45 11.41 -16.05
CA HIS A 281 -7.23 11.24 -17.27
C HIS A 281 -7.71 12.58 -17.84
N SER A 282 -7.86 13.58 -16.97
CA SER A 282 -8.20 14.96 -17.33
C SER A 282 -7.03 15.91 -17.20
N ALA A 283 -5.85 15.43 -16.73
CA ALA A 283 -4.64 16.25 -16.78
C ALA A 283 -4.39 16.69 -18.22
N PRO A 284 -4.09 17.98 -18.45
CA PRO A 284 -3.91 18.48 -19.80
C PRO A 284 -2.89 17.58 -20.51
N SER A 285 -3.30 17.00 -21.63
CA SER A 285 -2.50 16.14 -22.47
C SER A 285 -1.08 16.71 -22.64
N GLY A 286 -0.05 15.97 -22.19
CA GLY A 286 1.36 16.42 -22.26
C GLY A 286 2.17 16.33 -20.98
N ALA A 287 1.60 15.90 -19.83
CA ALA A 287 2.41 15.66 -18.63
C ALA A 287 3.33 14.43 -18.81
N ARG A 288 4.61 14.57 -18.51
CA ARG A 288 5.56 13.45 -18.37
C ARG A 288 5.53 12.95 -16.93
N PHE A 289 5.48 11.63 -16.76
CA PHE A 289 5.69 10.91 -15.51
C PHE A 289 7.15 10.61 -15.32
#